data_ad90d8f07059a96670867d05edc69ae5
#
_entry.id   ad90d8f07059a96670867d05edc69ae5
#
_cell.length_a   1.000
_cell.length_b   1.000
_cell.length_c   1.000
_cell.angle_alpha   90.00
_cell.angle_beta   90.00
_cell.angle_gamma   90.00
#
_symmetry.space_group_name_H-M   'P 1'
#
loop_
_entity.id
_entity.type
_entity.pdbx_description
1 polymer ?
#
loop_
_entity_poly.entity_id
_entity_poly.type
_entity_poly.pdbx_seq_one_letter_code
_entity_poly.pdbx_strand_id
1 'polypeptide(L)'
;MFARKYFSLFLMLIFGMTVFTGCSEDDEVMAPTPSTSKVLVTHASPDAPGVDILVDNAVAASNLTFPNSVGYATLNSGTRNIKVNLTGTSTTALEANLNLAADKNYSVFAVNSVSAIEAIVLEDNLTAPASGKAHVRFIHLSPDAPAVDITLTDGTVVFGDYIFKEASAFTPLNAATYNLQVRLAGTSTVVLDLPNIALTAGKIYTVFAKGLVTGTGTQALGAQIIVNN
;
A
#
# COMPACT_ATOMS: atom_id res chain seq x y z
N MET A 1 99.87 6.13 -32.99
CA MET A 1 100.90 6.59 -32.10
C MET A 1 100.32 6.75 -30.71
N PHE A 2 100.84 6.01 -29.76
CA PHE A 2 100.73 6.08 -28.27
C PHE A 2 99.37 6.42 -27.66
N ALA A 3 98.70 5.49 -27.04
CA ALA A 3 98.79 4.94 -25.64
C ALA A 3 98.38 5.98 -24.53
N ARG A 4 97.37 5.65 -23.78
CA ARG A 4 97.59 5.37 -22.34
C ARG A 4 96.28 5.04 -21.59
N LYS A 5 96.26 3.90 -20.88
CA LYS A 5 95.32 3.41 -19.89
C LYS A 5 95.22 4.36 -18.73
N TYR A 6 94.07 4.60 -18.17
CA TYR A 6 93.89 4.72 -16.72
C TYR A 6 92.65 4.01 -16.30
N PHE A 7 92.85 3.04 -15.44
CA PHE A 7 91.91 2.27 -14.66
C PHE A 7 91.50 3.15 -13.47
N SER A 8 90.26 3.41 -13.29
CA SER A 8 89.74 3.97 -12.06
C SER A 8 88.52 3.27 -11.61
N LEU A 9 88.66 2.58 -10.49
CA LEU A 9 87.69 1.86 -9.70
C LEU A 9 86.67 2.83 -9.15
N PHE A 10 85.40 2.75 -9.52
CA PHE A 10 84.34 3.55 -8.90
C PHE A 10 83.30 2.63 -8.24
N LEU A 11 83.27 2.75 -6.95
CA LEU A 11 82.48 2.06 -5.95
C LEU A 11 80.99 2.23 -6.25
N MET A 12 80.28 1.15 -6.51
CA MET A 12 78.85 1.09 -6.78
C MET A 12 78.08 1.16 -5.47
N LEU A 13 77.57 2.32 -5.12
CA LEU A 13 76.67 2.57 -4.00
C LEU A 13 75.26 2.14 -4.44
N ILE A 14 74.74 0.97 -4.02
CA ILE A 14 73.39 0.53 -4.26
C ILE A 14 72.46 1.30 -3.32
N PHE A 15 71.77 2.30 -3.90
CA PHE A 15 70.70 3.01 -3.19
C PHE A 15 69.40 2.17 -3.38
N GLY A 16 69.02 1.48 -2.33
CA GLY A 16 67.80 0.69 -2.32
C GLY A 16 66.59 1.61 -2.36
N MET A 17 65.91 1.63 -3.54
CA MET A 17 64.65 2.31 -3.73
C MET A 17 63.54 1.39 -3.24
N THR A 18 63.06 1.58 -1.98
CA THR A 18 61.88 0.94 -1.46
C THR A 18 60.67 1.53 -2.16
N VAL A 19 60.09 0.78 -3.10
CA VAL A 19 58.78 1.08 -3.68
C VAL A 19 57.73 0.76 -2.65
N PHE A 20 57.19 1.80 -1.97
CA PHE A 20 55.93 1.66 -1.22
C PHE A 20 54.79 1.51 -2.24
N THR A 21 54.34 0.28 -2.49
CA THR A 21 53.05 0.04 -3.09
C THR A 21 52.02 0.37 -2.03
N GLY A 22 51.52 1.60 -2.00
CA GLY A 22 50.32 1.97 -1.30
C GLY A 22 49.16 1.23 -1.96
N CYS A 23 48.59 0.22 -1.32
CA CYS A 23 47.23 -0.20 -1.60
C CYS A 23 46.33 0.97 -1.26
N SER A 24 45.81 1.66 -2.26
CA SER A 24 44.57 2.41 -2.11
C SER A 24 43.48 1.37 -1.90
N GLU A 25 43.04 1.16 -0.67
CA GLU A 25 41.73 0.60 -0.44
C GLU A 25 40.76 1.68 -0.95
N ASP A 26 40.27 1.47 -2.17
CA ASP A 26 39.08 2.17 -2.62
C ASP A 26 37.94 1.68 -1.72
N ASP A 27 37.71 2.38 -0.61
CA ASP A 27 36.46 2.30 0.13
C ASP A 27 35.35 2.72 -0.85
N GLU A 28 34.82 1.74 -1.61
CA GLU A 28 33.55 1.91 -2.27
C GLU A 28 32.53 2.24 -1.19
N VAL A 29 32.27 3.52 -0.99
CA VAL A 29 31.14 4.01 -0.21
C VAL A 29 29.91 3.53 -0.92
N MET A 30 29.42 2.35 -0.54
CA MET A 30 28.12 1.83 -1.01
C MET A 30 27.08 2.91 -0.73
N ALA A 31 26.51 3.45 -1.80
CA ALA A 31 25.38 4.36 -1.66
C ALA A 31 24.31 3.67 -0.80
N PRO A 32 23.76 4.36 0.21
CA PRO A 32 22.76 3.74 1.08
C PRO A 32 21.60 3.24 0.22
N THR A 33 21.25 1.97 0.40
CA THR A 33 20.08 1.38 -0.28
C THR A 33 18.85 2.23 0.07
N PRO A 34 18.08 2.72 -0.92
CA PRO A 34 16.91 3.52 -0.65
C PRO A 34 15.94 2.75 0.25
N SER A 35 15.51 3.36 1.34
CA SER A 35 14.47 2.79 2.18
C SER A 35 13.14 2.76 1.40
N THR A 36 12.31 1.75 1.65
CA THR A 36 11.09 1.51 0.87
C THR A 36 9.87 1.39 1.77
N SER A 37 8.71 1.53 1.15
CA SER A 37 7.39 1.31 1.73
C SER A 37 6.56 0.49 0.76
N LYS A 38 5.48 -0.12 1.24
CA LYS A 38 4.55 -0.85 0.38
C LYS A 38 3.21 -0.13 0.34
N VAL A 39 2.62 0.00 -0.86
CA VAL A 39 1.37 0.72 -1.07
C VAL A 39 0.40 -0.15 -1.88
N LEU A 40 -0.77 -0.40 -1.31
CA LEU A 40 -1.94 -0.99 -1.97
C LEU A 40 -2.87 0.14 -2.36
N VAL A 41 -3.43 0.08 -3.59
CA VAL A 41 -4.38 1.09 -4.07
C VAL A 41 -5.70 0.43 -4.42
N THR A 42 -6.81 1.02 -3.97
CA THR A 42 -8.18 0.56 -4.23
C THR A 42 -8.99 1.64 -4.91
N HIS A 43 -9.66 1.29 -5.99
CA HIS A 43 -10.67 2.14 -6.61
C HIS A 43 -12.01 1.93 -5.92
N ALA A 44 -12.41 2.86 -5.05
CA ALA A 44 -13.66 2.80 -4.28
C ALA A 44 -14.65 3.94 -4.60
N SER A 45 -14.46 4.64 -5.74
CA SER A 45 -15.38 5.65 -6.26
C SER A 45 -16.40 4.96 -7.18
N PRO A 46 -17.69 4.85 -6.79
CA PRO A 46 -18.64 3.95 -7.46
C PRO A 46 -19.05 4.40 -8.86
N ASP A 47 -19.05 5.69 -9.15
CA ASP A 47 -19.48 6.28 -10.42
C ASP A 47 -18.32 6.73 -11.32
N ALA A 48 -17.06 6.59 -10.84
CA ALA A 48 -15.91 6.90 -11.66
C ALA A 48 -15.61 5.75 -12.65
N PRO A 49 -15.19 6.07 -13.90
CA PRO A 49 -14.72 5.07 -14.84
C PRO A 49 -13.42 4.41 -14.36
N GLY A 50 -12.88 3.47 -15.13
CA GLY A 50 -11.55 2.94 -14.87
C GLY A 50 -10.49 4.04 -14.77
N VAL A 51 -9.51 3.85 -13.91
CA VAL A 51 -8.46 4.84 -13.65
C VAL A 51 -7.07 4.26 -13.84
N ASP A 52 -6.14 5.12 -14.23
CA ASP A 52 -4.70 4.84 -14.29
C ASP A 52 -4.04 5.48 -13.07
N ILE A 53 -3.25 4.70 -12.33
CA ILE A 53 -2.52 5.16 -11.16
C ILE A 53 -1.09 5.50 -11.58
N LEU A 54 -0.66 6.72 -11.32
CA LEU A 54 0.71 7.15 -11.56
C LEU A 54 1.39 7.48 -10.23
N VAL A 55 2.65 7.11 -10.14
CA VAL A 55 3.56 7.46 -9.04
C VAL A 55 4.70 8.26 -9.62
N ASP A 56 4.92 9.47 -9.14
CA ASP A 56 5.95 10.39 -9.65
C ASP A 56 5.90 10.52 -11.19
N ASN A 57 4.69 10.59 -11.76
CA ASN A 57 4.36 10.60 -13.19
C ASN A 57 4.66 9.31 -13.99
N ALA A 58 5.14 8.24 -13.35
CA ALA A 58 5.27 6.93 -13.97
C ALA A 58 3.99 6.10 -13.74
N VAL A 59 3.49 5.43 -14.77
CA VAL A 59 2.30 4.57 -14.66
C VAL A 59 2.63 3.34 -13.80
N ALA A 60 1.95 3.21 -12.65
CA ALA A 60 2.08 2.09 -11.74
C ALA A 60 0.98 1.03 -11.95
N ALA A 61 -0.21 1.45 -12.36
CA ALA A 61 -1.31 0.56 -12.74
C ALA A 61 -2.19 1.24 -13.77
N SER A 62 -2.77 0.45 -14.68
CA SER A 62 -3.68 0.93 -15.72
C SER A 62 -5.03 0.27 -15.59
N ASN A 63 -6.08 1.03 -15.93
CA ASN A 63 -7.46 0.58 -15.99
C ASN A 63 -7.92 -0.15 -14.72
N LEU A 64 -7.59 0.41 -13.55
CA LEU A 64 -8.13 -0.07 -12.29
C LEU A 64 -9.61 0.35 -12.21
N THR A 65 -10.50 -0.63 -12.22
CA THR A 65 -11.95 -0.41 -12.19
C THR A 65 -12.53 -0.62 -10.80
N PHE A 66 -13.61 0.10 -10.49
CA PHE A 66 -14.38 -0.10 -9.25
C PHE A 66 -14.98 -1.52 -9.18
N PRO A 67 -14.93 -2.22 -8.04
CA PRO A 67 -14.33 -1.88 -6.73
C PRO A 67 -12.98 -2.60 -6.51
N ASN A 68 -12.13 -2.73 -7.51
CA ASN A 68 -10.92 -3.54 -7.48
C ASN A 68 -9.73 -2.81 -6.82
N SER A 69 -8.74 -3.61 -6.46
CA SER A 69 -7.48 -3.14 -5.87
C SER A 69 -6.28 -3.65 -6.66
N VAL A 70 -5.21 -2.86 -6.67
CA VAL A 70 -3.85 -3.32 -7.01
C VAL A 70 -3.15 -3.66 -5.70
N GLY A 71 -2.55 -4.84 -5.62
CA GLY A 71 -1.83 -5.31 -4.43
C GLY A 71 -0.62 -4.43 -4.09
N TYR A 72 0.03 -4.73 -2.97
CA TYR A 72 1.16 -3.94 -2.48
C TYR A 72 2.30 -3.83 -3.49
N ALA A 73 2.53 -2.62 -3.99
CA ALA A 73 3.71 -2.25 -4.76
C ALA A 73 4.78 -1.66 -3.83
N THR A 74 6.05 -1.97 -4.08
CA THR A 74 7.17 -1.39 -3.34
C THR A 74 7.54 -0.05 -3.96
N LEU A 75 7.49 1.02 -3.16
CA LEU A 75 7.86 2.38 -3.54
C LEU A 75 9.01 2.86 -2.65
N ASN A 76 9.85 3.76 -3.16
CA ASN A 76 10.83 4.45 -2.31
C ASN A 76 10.08 5.26 -1.25
N SER A 77 10.56 5.23 -0.01
CA SER A 77 10.02 6.07 1.07
C SER A 77 10.26 7.57 0.82
N GLY A 78 9.66 8.41 1.63
CA GLY A 78 9.62 9.86 1.45
C GLY A 78 8.33 10.31 0.75
N THR A 79 8.31 11.54 0.30
CA THR A 79 7.14 12.10 -0.39
C THR A 79 7.05 11.56 -1.81
N ARG A 80 5.90 10.95 -2.16
CA ARG A 80 5.57 10.47 -3.51
C ARG A 80 4.36 11.22 -4.04
N ASN A 81 4.43 11.69 -5.27
CA ASN A 81 3.28 12.26 -5.95
C ASN A 81 2.45 11.12 -6.56
N ILE A 82 1.20 11.01 -6.14
CA ILE A 82 0.25 10.03 -6.67
C ILE A 82 -0.80 10.76 -7.49
N LYS A 83 -0.99 10.33 -8.73
CA LYS A 83 -2.06 10.81 -9.61
C LYS A 83 -3.00 9.69 -9.96
N VAL A 84 -4.27 10.00 -10.03
CA VAL A 84 -5.33 9.14 -10.52
C VAL A 84 -5.90 9.79 -11.77
N ASN A 85 -5.57 9.26 -12.93
CA ASN A 85 -6.07 9.75 -14.21
C ASN A 85 -7.23 8.88 -14.69
N LEU A 86 -8.20 9.47 -15.38
CA LEU A 86 -9.23 8.69 -16.07
C LEU A 86 -8.58 7.88 -17.20
N THR A 87 -8.81 6.56 -17.20
CA THR A 87 -8.16 5.64 -18.15
C THR A 87 -8.29 6.09 -19.61
N GLY A 88 -7.17 6.03 -20.33
CA GLY A 88 -7.08 6.42 -21.73
C GLY A 88 -7.11 7.94 -21.97
N THR A 89 -7.02 8.75 -20.92
CA THR A 89 -6.97 10.22 -21.01
C THR A 89 -5.82 10.79 -20.19
N SER A 90 -5.51 12.08 -20.37
CA SER A 90 -4.62 12.85 -19.51
C SER A 90 -5.36 13.59 -18.38
N THR A 91 -6.66 13.37 -18.23
CA THR A 91 -7.48 14.03 -17.21
C THR A 91 -7.16 13.45 -15.83
N THR A 92 -6.57 14.27 -14.95
CA THR A 92 -6.32 13.91 -13.57
C THR A 92 -7.58 14.15 -12.75
N ALA A 93 -8.15 13.08 -12.20
CA ALA A 93 -9.30 13.14 -11.30
C ALA A 93 -8.86 13.42 -9.85
N LEU A 94 -7.70 12.93 -9.45
CA LEU A 94 -7.14 13.14 -8.11
C LEU A 94 -5.61 13.21 -8.19
N GLU A 95 -5.02 14.18 -7.48
CA GLU A 95 -3.59 14.29 -7.26
C GLU A 95 -3.31 14.55 -5.79
N ALA A 96 -2.39 13.79 -5.20
CA ALA A 96 -2.01 13.93 -3.81
C ALA A 96 -0.53 13.58 -3.58
N ASN A 97 0.10 14.27 -2.63
CA ASN A 97 1.41 13.91 -2.14
C ASN A 97 1.28 13.03 -0.90
N LEU A 98 1.77 11.78 -0.99
CA LEU A 98 1.82 10.86 0.13
C LEU A 98 3.21 10.88 0.76
N ASN A 99 3.26 11.03 2.10
CA ASN A 99 4.50 10.90 2.84
C ASN A 99 4.62 9.46 3.35
N LEU A 100 5.47 8.67 2.70
CA LEU A 100 5.66 7.26 2.98
C LEU A 100 6.87 7.07 3.91
N ALA A 101 6.63 6.68 5.17
CA ALA A 101 7.70 6.34 6.10
C ALA A 101 8.36 5.01 5.70
N ALA A 102 9.67 4.88 5.96
CA ALA A 102 10.43 3.66 5.68
C ALA A 102 9.82 2.44 6.38
N ASP A 103 9.85 1.29 5.71
CA ASP A 103 9.40 -0.02 6.23
C ASP A 103 7.92 -0.07 6.66
N LYS A 104 7.10 0.89 6.18
CA LYS A 104 5.66 0.93 6.43
C LYS A 104 4.86 0.41 5.25
N ASN A 105 3.64 -0.05 5.56
CA ASN A 105 2.67 -0.47 4.57
C ASN A 105 1.46 0.46 4.62
N TYR A 106 0.90 0.76 3.47
CA TYR A 106 -0.22 1.69 3.33
C TYR A 106 -1.29 1.11 2.41
N SER A 107 -2.56 1.33 2.76
CA SER A 107 -3.69 1.19 1.84
C SER A 107 -4.22 2.57 1.48
N VAL A 108 -4.34 2.83 0.19
CA VAL A 108 -4.89 4.07 -0.38
C VAL A 108 -6.19 3.75 -1.08
N PHE A 109 -7.25 4.46 -0.75
CA PHE A 109 -8.58 4.30 -1.35
C PHE A 109 -8.96 5.60 -2.07
N ALA A 110 -9.24 5.51 -3.38
CA ALA A 110 -9.88 6.60 -4.11
C ALA A 110 -11.39 6.46 -3.90
N VAL A 111 -12.00 7.41 -3.19
CA VAL A 111 -13.38 7.32 -2.67
C VAL A 111 -14.24 8.48 -3.14
N ASN A 112 -15.54 8.43 -2.76
CA ASN A 112 -16.56 9.43 -3.09
C ASN A 112 -16.99 9.36 -4.56
N SER A 113 -17.86 10.29 -5.01
CA SER A 113 -18.23 10.40 -6.42
C SER A 113 -17.07 10.97 -7.26
N VAL A 114 -17.05 10.68 -8.56
CA VAL A 114 -16.00 11.18 -9.47
C VAL A 114 -15.86 12.70 -9.47
N SER A 115 -16.96 13.44 -9.23
CA SER A 115 -16.96 14.90 -9.15
C SER A 115 -16.35 15.48 -7.87
N ALA A 116 -16.15 14.64 -6.86
CA ALA A 116 -15.61 14.98 -5.54
C ALA A 116 -14.63 13.90 -5.03
N ILE A 117 -13.95 13.23 -5.96
CA ILE A 117 -13.04 12.13 -5.64
C ILE A 117 -11.92 12.60 -4.70
N GLU A 118 -11.63 11.79 -3.69
CA GLU A 118 -10.62 12.07 -2.69
C GLU A 118 -9.87 10.79 -2.29
N ALA A 119 -8.71 10.93 -1.64
CA ALA A 119 -7.93 9.80 -1.15
C ALA A 119 -8.07 9.62 0.37
N ILE A 120 -8.33 8.38 0.81
CA ILE A 120 -8.12 7.95 2.18
C ILE A 120 -6.81 7.16 2.21
N VAL A 121 -5.91 7.51 3.14
CA VAL A 121 -4.62 6.84 3.32
C VAL A 121 -4.58 6.24 4.72
N LEU A 122 -4.39 4.94 4.82
CA LEU A 122 -4.31 4.21 6.08
C LEU A 122 -2.97 3.50 6.17
N GLU A 123 -2.28 3.62 7.30
CA GLU A 123 -1.11 2.79 7.61
C GLU A 123 -1.59 1.40 8.00
N ASP A 124 -0.97 0.36 7.44
CA ASP A 124 -1.35 -1.02 7.63
C ASP A 124 -0.39 -1.73 8.57
N ASN A 125 -0.89 -2.16 9.73
CA ASN A 125 -0.16 -3.09 10.57
C ASN A 125 -0.36 -4.52 10.05
N LEU A 126 0.63 -5.03 9.32
CA LEU A 126 0.62 -6.38 8.76
C LEU A 126 1.32 -7.41 9.66
N THR A 127 1.46 -7.14 10.96
CA THR A 127 1.94 -8.12 11.94
C THR A 127 1.04 -9.36 11.92
N ALA A 128 1.66 -10.53 11.83
CA ALA A 128 0.94 -11.79 11.73
C ALA A 128 -0.04 -11.98 12.91
N PRO A 129 -1.29 -12.39 12.63
CA PRO A 129 -2.25 -12.73 13.67
C PRO A 129 -1.76 -13.88 14.57
N ALA A 130 -2.20 -13.91 15.83
CA ALA A 130 -1.97 -15.03 16.73
C ALA A 130 -2.57 -16.33 16.17
N SER A 131 -2.06 -17.47 16.64
CA SER A 131 -2.54 -18.80 16.19
C SER A 131 -4.07 -18.92 16.30
N GLY A 132 -4.70 -19.40 15.25
CA GLY A 132 -6.16 -19.55 15.15
C GLY A 132 -6.93 -18.25 14.92
N LYS A 133 -6.25 -17.11 14.76
CA LYS A 133 -6.87 -15.80 14.51
C LYS A 133 -6.63 -15.32 13.07
N ALA A 134 -7.51 -14.46 12.60
CA ALA A 134 -7.34 -13.55 11.49
C ALA A 134 -7.44 -12.12 12.02
N HIS A 135 -6.82 -11.15 11.36
CA HIS A 135 -7.06 -9.73 11.63
C HIS A 135 -8.03 -9.18 10.59
N VAL A 136 -9.00 -8.41 11.03
CA VAL A 136 -10.01 -7.80 10.14
C VAL A 136 -10.14 -6.31 10.46
N ARG A 137 -10.11 -5.49 9.43
CA ARG A 137 -10.45 -4.07 9.47
C ARG A 137 -11.71 -3.85 8.65
N PHE A 138 -12.62 -3.02 9.15
CA PHE A 138 -13.77 -2.54 8.41
C PHE A 138 -13.59 -1.09 8.01
N ILE A 139 -14.04 -0.70 6.80
CA ILE A 139 -14.05 0.67 6.31
C ILE A 139 -15.40 0.96 5.66
N HIS A 140 -16.00 2.10 5.98
CA HIS A 140 -17.23 2.54 5.33
C HIS A 140 -16.91 3.44 4.14
N LEU A 141 -17.05 2.92 2.90
CA LEU A 141 -16.72 3.64 1.65
C LEU A 141 -17.92 3.87 0.73
N SER A 142 -19.15 3.71 1.22
CA SER A 142 -20.38 4.06 0.49
C SER A 142 -20.76 5.51 0.82
N PRO A 143 -20.66 6.46 -0.16
CA PRO A 143 -20.73 7.91 0.17
C PRO A 143 -22.13 8.41 0.50
N ASP A 144 -23.18 7.71 0.12
CA ASP A 144 -24.57 8.07 0.33
C ASP A 144 -25.29 7.20 1.37
N ALA A 145 -24.59 6.19 1.94
CA ALA A 145 -25.15 5.35 2.97
C ALA A 145 -25.02 6.00 4.36
N PRO A 146 -26.03 5.85 5.24
CA PRO A 146 -25.96 6.31 6.61
C PRO A 146 -24.94 5.50 7.42
N ALA A 147 -24.76 5.86 8.71
CA ALA A 147 -23.93 5.10 9.65
C ALA A 147 -24.42 3.63 9.75
N VAL A 148 -23.47 2.70 9.83
CA VAL A 148 -23.76 1.26 9.84
C VAL A 148 -23.06 0.53 10.97
N ASP A 149 -23.71 -0.56 11.40
CA ASP A 149 -23.12 -1.60 12.24
C ASP A 149 -22.86 -2.86 11.40
N ILE A 150 -21.72 -3.50 11.62
CA ILE A 150 -21.46 -4.86 11.13
C ILE A 150 -21.74 -5.82 12.29
N THR A 151 -22.71 -6.70 12.12
CA THR A 151 -23.18 -7.59 13.19
C THR A 151 -23.14 -9.05 12.75
N LEU A 152 -23.16 -9.95 13.73
CA LEU A 152 -23.58 -11.33 13.51
C LEU A 152 -25.11 -11.36 13.26
N THR A 153 -25.61 -12.49 12.78
CA THR A 153 -27.07 -12.66 12.53
C THR A 153 -27.93 -12.57 13.79
N ASP A 154 -27.35 -12.86 14.97
CA ASP A 154 -28.00 -12.69 16.26
C ASP A 154 -28.03 -11.25 16.78
N GLY A 155 -27.42 -10.32 16.05
CA GLY A 155 -27.33 -8.91 16.40
C GLY A 155 -26.09 -8.52 17.20
N THR A 156 -25.19 -9.45 17.52
CA THR A 156 -23.91 -9.12 18.17
C THR A 156 -23.09 -8.21 17.28
N VAL A 157 -22.76 -7.02 17.76
CA VAL A 157 -21.98 -6.01 17.01
C VAL A 157 -20.51 -6.42 16.96
N VAL A 158 -19.95 -6.49 15.76
CA VAL A 158 -18.51 -6.74 15.49
C VAL A 158 -17.78 -5.41 15.25
N PHE A 159 -18.35 -4.54 14.42
CA PHE A 159 -17.91 -3.15 14.19
C PHE A 159 -19.15 -2.27 14.23
N GLY A 160 -19.18 -1.24 15.09
CA GLY A 160 -20.37 -0.43 15.30
C GLY A 160 -20.18 1.05 15.04
N ASP A 161 -21.25 1.69 14.51
CA ASP A 161 -21.40 3.13 14.31
C ASP A 161 -20.36 3.74 13.36
N TYR A 162 -20.11 3.10 12.20
CA TYR A 162 -19.19 3.63 11.19
C TYR A 162 -19.93 4.50 10.19
N ILE A 163 -19.51 5.78 10.06
CA ILE A 163 -19.93 6.69 9.01
C ILE A 163 -18.98 6.67 7.81
N PHE A 164 -19.38 7.28 6.69
CA PHE A 164 -18.56 7.38 5.48
C PHE A 164 -17.14 7.89 5.77
N LYS A 165 -16.12 7.20 5.24
CA LYS A 165 -14.67 7.37 5.41
C LYS A 165 -14.08 6.89 6.73
N GLU A 166 -14.86 6.42 7.65
CA GLU A 166 -14.34 5.83 8.88
C GLU A 166 -13.80 4.42 8.68
N ALA A 167 -12.69 4.14 9.34
CA ALA A 167 -12.00 2.86 9.33
C ALA A 167 -11.74 2.37 10.76
N SER A 168 -11.95 1.09 11.03
CA SER A 168 -11.51 0.46 12.27
C SER A 168 -10.00 0.21 12.26
N ALA A 169 -9.42 -0.06 13.43
CA ALA A 169 -8.16 -0.77 13.52
C ALA A 169 -8.34 -2.24 13.06
N PHE A 170 -7.22 -2.91 12.73
CA PHE A 170 -7.24 -4.36 12.54
C PHE A 170 -7.56 -5.07 13.87
N THR A 171 -8.68 -5.77 13.91
CA THR A 171 -9.22 -6.46 15.09
C THR A 171 -9.05 -7.97 14.95
N PRO A 172 -8.50 -8.68 15.96
CA PRO A 172 -8.34 -10.13 15.92
C PRO A 172 -9.69 -10.84 16.07
N LEU A 173 -10.08 -11.58 15.04
CA LEU A 173 -11.26 -12.48 15.07
C LEU A 173 -10.81 -13.94 15.00
N ASN A 174 -11.64 -14.89 15.46
CA ASN A 174 -11.36 -16.31 15.27
C ASN A 174 -11.39 -16.65 13.77
N ALA A 175 -10.51 -17.55 13.34
CA ALA A 175 -10.62 -18.12 12.00
C ALA A 175 -11.86 -19.02 11.94
N ALA A 176 -12.82 -18.61 11.12
CA ALA A 176 -14.12 -19.29 10.95
C ALA A 176 -14.84 -18.73 9.72
N THR A 177 -15.94 -19.36 9.34
CA THR A 177 -16.89 -18.79 8.38
C THR A 177 -17.98 -18.04 9.14
N TYR A 178 -18.19 -16.77 8.79
CA TYR A 178 -19.16 -15.89 9.42
C TYR A 178 -20.32 -15.59 8.46
N ASN A 179 -21.52 -15.52 9.03
CA ASN A 179 -22.66 -14.86 8.40
C ASN A 179 -22.83 -13.51 9.07
N LEU A 180 -22.48 -12.46 8.35
CA LEU A 180 -22.53 -11.08 8.82
C LEU A 180 -23.72 -10.34 8.23
N GLN A 181 -24.12 -9.28 8.91
CA GLN A 181 -25.14 -8.34 8.43
C GLN A 181 -24.62 -6.92 8.56
N VAL A 182 -24.91 -6.10 7.56
CA VAL A 182 -24.81 -4.64 7.68
C VAL A 182 -26.17 -4.13 8.14
N ARG A 183 -26.21 -3.44 9.25
CA ARG A 183 -27.42 -2.84 9.82
C ARG A 183 -27.28 -1.32 9.88
N LEU A 184 -28.40 -0.61 9.87
CA LEU A 184 -28.39 0.82 10.24
C LEU A 184 -27.91 0.94 11.68
N ALA A 185 -26.96 1.84 11.95
CA ALA A 185 -26.32 1.98 13.26
C ALA A 185 -27.36 2.15 14.39
N GLY A 186 -27.17 1.40 15.47
CA GLY A 186 -28.04 1.41 16.63
C GLY A 186 -29.44 0.82 16.42
N THR A 187 -29.69 0.13 15.28
CA THR A 187 -31.01 -0.46 14.99
C THR A 187 -30.90 -1.96 14.63
N SER A 188 -32.03 -2.64 14.57
CA SER A 188 -32.10 -4.02 14.05
C SER A 188 -32.35 -4.10 12.54
N THR A 189 -32.42 -2.96 11.84
CA THR A 189 -32.72 -2.91 10.40
C THR A 189 -31.54 -3.40 9.57
N VAL A 190 -31.67 -4.55 8.94
CA VAL A 190 -30.66 -5.12 8.03
C VAL A 190 -30.78 -4.44 6.66
N VAL A 191 -29.66 -3.91 6.15
CA VAL A 191 -29.56 -3.28 4.83
C VAL A 191 -28.79 -4.15 3.84
N LEU A 192 -27.96 -5.09 4.34
CA LEU A 192 -27.19 -6.01 3.50
C LEU A 192 -26.86 -7.28 4.30
N ASP A 193 -27.12 -8.46 3.73
CA ASP A 193 -26.61 -9.73 4.23
C ASP A 193 -25.27 -10.09 3.56
N LEU A 194 -24.32 -10.54 4.38
CA LEU A 194 -22.98 -10.97 3.96
C LEU A 194 -22.77 -12.43 4.41
N PRO A 195 -23.33 -13.40 3.71
CA PRO A 195 -23.19 -14.80 4.07
C PRO A 195 -21.81 -15.36 3.70
N ASN A 196 -21.39 -16.39 4.45
CA ASN A 196 -20.21 -17.22 4.13
C ASN A 196 -18.89 -16.45 4.03
N ILE A 197 -18.66 -15.45 4.89
CA ILE A 197 -17.39 -14.74 4.97
C ILE A 197 -16.36 -15.64 5.66
N ALA A 198 -15.46 -16.24 4.87
CA ALA A 198 -14.44 -17.16 5.36
C ALA A 198 -13.19 -16.38 5.81
N LEU A 199 -12.86 -16.44 7.09
CA LEU A 199 -11.64 -15.91 7.69
C LEU A 199 -10.66 -17.05 7.96
N THR A 200 -9.51 -17.04 7.30
CA THR A 200 -8.46 -18.05 7.46
C THR A 200 -7.44 -17.59 8.50
N ALA A 201 -6.98 -18.53 9.35
CA ALA A 201 -5.96 -18.25 10.35
C ALA A 201 -4.67 -17.69 9.70
N GLY A 202 -4.07 -16.69 10.34
CA GLY A 202 -2.86 -16.03 9.87
C GLY A 202 -3.09 -15.00 8.77
N LYS A 203 -4.32 -14.83 8.27
CA LYS A 203 -4.65 -13.83 7.24
C LYS A 203 -5.11 -12.50 7.84
N ILE A 204 -4.85 -11.44 7.07
CA ILE A 204 -5.24 -10.06 7.38
C ILE A 204 -6.18 -9.58 6.28
N TYR A 205 -7.33 -9.05 6.69
CA TYR A 205 -8.40 -8.68 5.77
C TYR A 205 -8.81 -7.22 5.97
N THR A 206 -9.02 -6.52 4.87
CA THR A 206 -9.80 -5.28 4.84
C THR A 206 -11.14 -5.56 4.20
N VAL A 207 -12.23 -5.37 4.93
CA VAL A 207 -13.59 -5.42 4.43
C VAL A 207 -14.09 -3.99 4.31
N PHE A 208 -14.67 -3.62 3.19
CA PHE A 208 -15.24 -2.29 3.06
C PHE A 208 -16.65 -2.31 2.46
N ALA A 209 -17.52 -1.46 3.02
CA ALA A 209 -18.82 -1.16 2.40
C ALA A 209 -18.56 -0.33 1.14
N LYS A 210 -19.19 -0.70 0.02
CA LYS A 210 -18.98 -0.09 -1.29
C LYS A 210 -20.30 0.23 -1.97
N GLY A 211 -20.24 1.06 -2.99
CA GLY A 211 -21.36 1.37 -3.89
C GLY A 211 -22.27 2.44 -3.33
N LEU A 212 -23.46 2.52 -3.91
CA LEU A 212 -24.48 3.53 -3.61
C LEU A 212 -25.75 2.83 -3.14
N VAL A 213 -26.48 3.47 -2.22
CA VAL A 213 -27.77 2.94 -1.69
C VAL A 213 -28.77 2.69 -2.82
N THR A 214 -28.83 3.60 -3.80
CA THR A 214 -29.71 3.48 -4.97
C THR A 214 -28.97 2.95 -6.22
N GLY A 215 -27.71 2.53 -6.06
CA GLY A 215 -26.90 2.01 -7.16
C GLY A 215 -27.40 0.69 -7.70
N THR A 216 -27.04 0.38 -8.94
CA THR A 216 -27.39 -0.88 -9.61
C THR A 216 -26.16 -1.56 -10.17
N GLY A 217 -26.23 -2.87 -10.41
CA GLY A 217 -25.11 -3.65 -10.95
C GLY A 217 -23.87 -3.56 -10.06
N THR A 218 -22.72 -3.22 -10.62
CA THR A 218 -21.46 -3.08 -9.86
C THR A 218 -21.47 -1.93 -8.87
N GLN A 219 -22.27 -0.90 -9.11
CA GLN A 219 -22.41 0.28 -8.25
C GLN A 219 -23.39 0.06 -7.11
N ALA A 220 -24.12 -1.05 -7.05
CA ALA A 220 -25.04 -1.36 -5.96
C ALA A 220 -24.30 -1.43 -4.63
N LEU A 221 -25.00 -1.03 -3.55
CA LEU A 221 -24.54 -1.19 -2.19
C LEU A 221 -24.11 -2.65 -1.96
N GLY A 222 -22.96 -2.85 -1.37
CA GLY A 222 -22.39 -4.17 -1.12
C GLY A 222 -21.15 -4.09 -0.26
N ALA A 223 -20.44 -5.21 -0.14
CA ALA A 223 -19.15 -5.26 0.50
C ALA A 223 -18.09 -5.86 -0.42
N GLN A 224 -16.84 -5.46 -0.21
CA GLN A 224 -15.67 -6.02 -0.88
C GLN A 224 -14.64 -6.42 0.17
N ILE A 225 -13.89 -7.48 -0.12
CA ILE A 225 -12.84 -8.00 0.76
C ILE A 225 -11.50 -7.94 0.05
N ILE A 226 -10.50 -7.41 0.74
CA ILE A 226 -9.08 -7.41 0.33
C ILE A 226 -8.33 -8.32 1.30
N VAL A 227 -7.47 -9.20 0.78
CA VAL A 227 -6.49 -9.94 1.58
C VAL A 227 -5.19 -9.13 1.57
N ASN A 228 -4.76 -8.66 2.76
CA ASN A 228 -3.63 -7.75 2.91
C ASN A 228 -2.27 -8.48 3.05
N ASN A 229 -2.26 -9.83 3.19
CA ASN A 229 -1.03 -10.63 3.33
C ASN A 229 -1.08 -11.97 2.58
#